data_1e63e35692588c5ad30dde8b8e185246
#
_entry.id   1e63e35692588c5ad30dde8b8e185246
#
_cell.length_a   1.000
_cell.length_b   1.000
_cell.length_c   1.000
_cell.angle_alpha   90.00
_cell.angle_beta   90.00
_cell.angle_gamma   90.00
#
_symmetry.space_group_name_H-M   'P 1'
#
loop_
_entity.id
_entity.type
_entity.pdbx_description
1 polymer ?
#
loop_
_entity_poly.entity_id
_entity_poly.type
_entity_poly.pdbx_seq_one_letter_code
_entity_poly.pdbx_strand_id
1 'polypeptide(L)'
;MGKVVMYGSVSVDGFIADENDQPGPLFDWLSSGDVPLDESGELKVSQTSYDYTRPYWDEIGVTIVGRHVFDLTDGWGGRPPSGIDHVVVVTHRPPPEGWDPEAPFHFVDGVEAAVAKAQELAGDRVVEVAAGDVGGQVLAAGLVDEVRMDVVPVVFGSGKRYFGPVHAQHLLEDPDVVIQGDRVLHLRCRVRR
;
A
#
# COMPACT_ATOMS: atom_id res chain seq x y z
N MET A 1 -10.40 7.31 -15.33
CA MET A 1 -10.09 7.26 -13.89
C MET A 1 -9.23 6.03 -13.62
N GLY A 2 -8.10 6.21 -12.95
CA GLY A 2 -7.20 5.13 -12.60
C GLY A 2 -7.83 4.09 -11.66
N LYS A 3 -7.30 2.87 -11.66
CA LYS A 3 -7.71 1.81 -10.74
C LYS A 3 -7.35 2.14 -9.31
N VAL A 4 -8.15 1.65 -8.37
CA VAL A 4 -7.85 1.68 -6.94
C VAL A 4 -7.32 0.30 -6.52
N VAL A 5 -6.07 0.26 -6.08
CA VAL A 5 -5.35 -0.98 -5.76
C VAL A 5 -4.97 -0.99 -4.29
N MET A 6 -5.47 -1.96 -3.54
CA MET A 6 -5.03 -2.21 -2.17
C MET A 6 -3.73 -3.02 -2.20
N TYR A 7 -2.67 -2.51 -1.55
CA TYR A 7 -1.34 -3.10 -1.63
C TYR A 7 -0.62 -3.13 -0.29
N GLY A 8 0.22 -4.15 -0.11
CA GLY A 8 1.16 -4.26 1.00
C GLY A 8 1.86 -5.61 1.06
N SER A 9 3.04 -5.61 1.69
CA SER A 9 3.68 -6.85 2.14
C SER A 9 2.91 -7.41 3.32
N VAL A 10 2.76 -8.73 3.36
CA VAL A 10 1.90 -9.42 4.33
C VAL A 10 2.52 -10.75 4.78
N SER A 11 2.36 -11.10 6.05
CA SER A 11 2.74 -12.41 6.56
C SER A 11 1.79 -13.51 6.03
N VAL A 12 2.21 -14.77 6.09
CA VAL A 12 1.39 -15.91 5.65
C VAL A 12 0.05 -15.97 6.40
N ASP A 13 0.01 -15.50 7.64
CA ASP A 13 -1.19 -15.46 8.48
C ASP A 13 -1.94 -14.11 8.45
N GLY A 14 -1.58 -13.22 7.51
CA GLY A 14 -2.39 -12.05 7.15
C GLY A 14 -2.11 -10.76 7.91
N PHE A 15 -0.90 -10.58 8.46
CA PHE A 15 -0.51 -9.38 9.20
C PHE A 15 0.48 -8.52 8.42
N ILE A 16 0.39 -7.21 8.58
CA ILE A 16 1.27 -6.20 7.98
C ILE A 16 2.26 -5.58 8.97
N ALA A 17 2.06 -5.82 10.26
CA ALA A 17 2.94 -5.45 11.35
C ALA A 17 2.57 -6.27 12.60
N ASP A 18 3.46 -6.30 13.57
CA ASP A 18 3.18 -6.84 14.89
C ASP A 18 2.28 -5.89 15.73
N GLU A 19 2.05 -6.22 16.99
CA GLU A 19 1.24 -5.39 17.91
C GLU A 19 1.89 -4.03 18.23
N ASN A 20 3.21 -3.92 18.03
CA ASN A 20 3.99 -2.70 18.28
C ASN A 20 4.27 -1.90 16.98
N ASP A 21 3.50 -2.14 15.93
CA ASP A 21 3.66 -1.50 14.62
C ASP A 21 5.00 -1.79 13.92
N GLN A 22 5.69 -2.88 14.32
CA GLN A 22 6.94 -3.26 13.68
C GLN A 22 6.68 -4.22 12.51
N PRO A 23 7.17 -3.91 11.29
CA PRO A 23 6.98 -4.77 10.13
C PRO A 23 7.83 -6.06 10.19
N GLY A 24 8.80 -6.14 11.10
CA GLY A 24 9.70 -7.29 11.19
C GLY A 24 10.31 -7.64 9.83
N PRO A 25 10.31 -8.93 9.43
CA PRO A 25 10.93 -9.37 8.19
C PRO A 25 10.08 -9.15 6.93
N LEU A 26 8.95 -8.43 7.00
CA LEU A 26 8.05 -8.24 5.85
C LEU A 26 8.69 -7.50 4.67
N PHE A 27 9.75 -6.74 4.91
CA PHE A 27 10.47 -6.01 3.87
C PHE A 27 11.83 -6.63 3.50
N ASP A 28 12.20 -7.79 4.07
CA ASP A 28 13.49 -8.45 3.78
C ASP A 28 13.63 -8.82 2.30
N TRP A 29 12.52 -9.11 1.60
CA TRP A 29 12.54 -9.40 0.17
C TRP A 29 13.01 -8.23 -0.69
N LEU A 30 12.88 -6.98 -0.20
CA LEU A 30 13.37 -5.76 -0.87
C LEU A 30 14.90 -5.63 -0.85
N SER A 31 15.59 -6.52 -0.13
CA SER A 31 17.06 -6.63 -0.10
C SER A 31 17.55 -8.06 -0.36
N SER A 32 16.72 -8.89 -1.02
CA SER A 32 17.01 -10.33 -1.22
C SER A 32 17.68 -10.64 -2.56
N GLY A 33 17.93 -9.66 -3.42
CA GLY A 33 18.49 -9.87 -4.77
C GLY A 33 19.58 -8.88 -5.14
N ASP A 34 19.88 -8.82 -6.43
CA ASP A 34 20.96 -7.99 -7.00
C ASP A 34 20.46 -6.88 -7.93
N VAL A 35 19.15 -6.90 -8.30
CA VAL A 35 18.58 -5.94 -9.25
C VAL A 35 18.07 -4.71 -8.50
N PRO A 36 18.62 -3.50 -8.74
CA PRO A 36 18.15 -2.29 -8.10
C PRO A 36 16.69 -2.00 -8.48
N LEU A 37 15.81 -1.89 -7.47
CA LEU A 37 14.40 -1.62 -7.66
C LEU A 37 14.10 -0.11 -7.67
N ASP A 38 14.87 0.67 -6.92
CA ASP A 38 14.75 2.11 -6.80
C ASP A 38 15.98 2.86 -7.34
N GLU A 39 15.87 4.17 -7.49
CA GLU A 39 16.95 5.01 -8.02
C GLU A 39 18.15 5.13 -7.07
N SER A 40 17.94 4.96 -5.75
CA SER A 40 19.02 4.99 -4.77
C SER A 40 19.90 3.75 -4.84
N GLY A 41 19.34 2.63 -5.37
CA GLY A 41 19.98 1.32 -5.38
C GLY A 41 20.08 0.66 -3.99
N GLU A 42 19.33 1.16 -3.01
CA GLU A 42 19.25 0.57 -1.68
C GLU A 42 18.33 -0.66 -1.68
N LEU A 43 17.23 -0.58 -2.43
CA LEU A 43 16.32 -1.71 -2.61
C LEU A 43 16.81 -2.58 -3.76
N LYS A 44 17.08 -3.86 -3.46
CA LYS A 44 17.57 -4.83 -4.44
C LYS A 44 16.79 -6.13 -4.35
N VAL A 45 16.19 -6.52 -5.47
CA VAL A 45 15.31 -7.68 -5.54
C VAL A 45 15.79 -8.67 -6.62
N SER A 46 15.20 -9.86 -6.65
CA SER A 46 15.40 -10.77 -7.77
C SER A 46 14.87 -10.18 -9.08
N GLN A 47 15.41 -10.61 -10.23
CA GLN A 47 14.92 -10.17 -11.54
C GLN A 47 13.41 -10.42 -11.69
N THR A 48 12.92 -11.57 -11.21
CA THR A 48 11.50 -11.93 -11.26
C THR A 48 10.63 -10.93 -10.47
N SER A 49 11.05 -10.55 -9.27
CA SER A 49 10.35 -9.54 -8.48
C SER A 49 10.42 -8.16 -9.13
N TYR A 50 11.57 -7.80 -9.70
CA TYR A 50 11.73 -6.54 -10.43
C TYR A 50 10.76 -6.43 -11.61
N ASP A 51 10.71 -7.46 -12.46
CA ASP A 51 9.86 -7.48 -13.67
C ASP A 51 8.36 -7.33 -13.34
N TYR A 52 7.95 -7.76 -12.14
CA TYR A 52 6.59 -7.61 -11.66
C TYR A 52 6.33 -6.28 -10.93
N THR A 53 7.25 -5.89 -10.04
CA THR A 53 7.04 -4.77 -9.11
C THR A 53 7.32 -3.42 -9.76
N ARG A 54 8.40 -3.30 -10.54
CA ARG A 54 8.82 -2.03 -11.12
C ARG A 54 7.76 -1.41 -12.02
N PRO A 55 7.15 -2.14 -12.99
CA PRO A 55 6.09 -1.57 -13.83
C PRO A 55 4.89 -1.08 -13.02
N TYR A 56 4.54 -1.79 -11.94
CA TYR A 56 3.46 -1.37 -11.07
C TYR A 56 3.80 -0.07 -10.32
N TRP A 57 4.99 0.04 -9.77
CA TRP A 57 5.42 1.26 -9.08
C TRP A 57 5.42 2.48 -10.00
N ASP A 58 5.80 2.30 -11.26
CA ASP A 58 5.78 3.37 -12.27
C ASP A 58 4.35 3.85 -12.62
N GLU A 59 3.35 2.99 -12.42
CA GLU A 59 1.95 3.32 -12.65
C GLU A 59 1.30 4.08 -11.48
N ILE A 60 1.87 4.06 -10.27
CA ILE A 60 1.27 4.71 -9.09
C ILE A 60 1.41 6.23 -9.22
N GLY A 61 0.28 6.94 -9.20
CA GLY A 61 0.25 8.39 -9.16
C GLY A 61 0.03 8.93 -7.75
N VAL A 62 -0.81 8.24 -6.99
CA VAL A 62 -1.20 8.67 -5.64
C VAL A 62 -1.25 7.47 -4.72
N THR A 63 -0.77 7.63 -3.49
CA THR A 63 -1.02 6.66 -2.42
C THR A 63 -1.96 7.23 -1.36
N ILE A 64 -2.89 6.41 -0.89
CA ILE A 64 -3.78 6.71 0.24
C ILE A 64 -3.26 5.97 1.47
N VAL A 65 -3.02 6.70 2.55
CA VAL A 65 -2.56 6.15 3.83
C VAL A 65 -3.45 6.61 4.98
N GLY A 66 -3.46 5.86 6.07
CA GLY A 66 -4.05 6.33 7.33
C GLY A 66 -3.14 7.30 8.07
N ARG A 67 -3.73 8.13 8.94
CA ARG A 67 -2.98 9.05 9.81
C ARG A 67 -1.91 8.34 10.65
N HIS A 68 -2.15 7.11 11.05
CA HIS A 68 -1.19 6.33 11.82
C HIS A 68 0.12 6.07 11.04
N VAL A 69 0.01 5.65 9.78
CA VAL A 69 1.19 5.46 8.91
C VAL A 69 1.90 6.79 8.66
N PHE A 70 1.13 7.86 8.40
CA PHE A 70 1.69 9.20 8.25
C PHE A 70 2.50 9.63 9.48
N ASP A 71 1.96 9.43 10.69
CA ASP A 71 2.63 9.80 11.94
C ASP A 71 3.88 8.92 12.18
N LEU A 72 3.83 7.59 11.90
CA LEU A 72 4.96 6.66 12.04
C LEU A 72 6.14 7.00 11.11
N THR A 73 5.85 7.53 9.94
CA THR A 73 6.87 7.87 8.93
C THR A 73 7.31 9.34 9.01
N ASP A 74 6.80 10.10 9.98
CA ASP A 74 6.97 11.55 10.05
C ASP A 74 6.60 12.24 8.71
N GLY A 75 5.54 11.72 8.05
CA GLY A 75 5.10 12.16 6.74
C GLY A 75 6.20 12.14 5.68
N TRP A 76 7.16 11.22 5.78
CA TRP A 76 8.35 11.13 4.92
C TRP A 76 9.09 12.47 4.76
N GLY A 77 9.06 13.31 5.80
CA GLY A 77 9.67 14.65 5.77
C GLY A 77 9.03 15.58 4.74
N GLY A 78 7.74 15.41 4.42
CA GLY A 78 7.01 16.21 3.44
C GLY A 78 7.27 15.82 1.98
N ARG A 79 7.92 14.69 1.72
CA ARG A 79 8.21 14.19 0.36
C ARG A 79 7.57 12.82 0.18
N PRO A 80 6.68 12.64 -0.82
CA PRO A 80 6.11 11.32 -1.10
C PRO A 80 7.19 10.28 -1.35
N PRO A 81 6.91 9.00 -1.07
CA PRO A 81 7.78 7.91 -1.48
C PRO A 81 8.13 7.96 -2.97
N SER A 82 9.29 7.42 -3.35
CA SER A 82 9.82 7.48 -4.70
C SER A 82 8.81 7.04 -5.76
N GLY A 83 8.63 7.87 -6.79
CA GLY A 83 7.72 7.61 -7.92
C GLY A 83 6.26 8.00 -7.68
N ILE A 84 5.89 8.43 -6.47
CA ILE A 84 4.53 8.87 -6.12
C ILE A 84 4.47 10.39 -6.14
N ASP A 85 3.45 10.96 -6.83
CA ASP A 85 3.32 12.41 -6.96
C ASP A 85 2.62 13.03 -5.74
N HIS A 86 1.61 12.34 -5.18
CA HIS A 86 0.80 12.84 -4.07
C HIS A 86 0.49 11.75 -3.04
N VAL A 87 0.33 12.16 -1.78
CA VAL A 87 -0.15 11.32 -0.69
C VAL A 87 -1.48 11.88 -0.17
N VAL A 88 -2.51 11.03 -0.09
CA VAL A 88 -3.78 11.36 0.57
C VAL A 88 -3.80 10.70 1.94
N VAL A 89 -3.92 11.49 2.98
CA VAL A 89 -3.95 11.03 4.38
C VAL A 89 -5.37 11.02 4.89
N VAL A 90 -5.92 9.85 5.16
CA VAL A 90 -7.25 9.70 5.77
C VAL A 90 -7.17 10.05 7.25
N THR A 91 -7.86 11.10 7.66
CA THR A 91 -7.80 11.60 9.04
C THR A 91 -8.93 12.56 9.38
N HIS A 92 -9.42 12.51 10.64
CA HIS A 92 -10.30 13.54 11.24
C HIS A 92 -9.51 14.68 11.91
N ARG A 93 -8.17 14.55 12.00
CA ARG A 93 -7.29 15.54 12.64
C ARG A 93 -6.72 16.49 11.58
N PRO A 94 -6.48 17.78 11.93
CA PRO A 94 -5.80 18.70 11.04
C PRO A 94 -4.37 18.23 10.74
N PRO A 95 -3.71 18.83 9.72
CA PRO A 95 -2.27 18.67 9.51
C PRO A 95 -1.49 18.96 10.80
N PRO A 96 -0.28 18.39 10.98
CA PRO A 96 0.57 18.75 12.11
C PRO A 96 0.87 20.26 12.15
N GLU A 97 1.11 20.79 13.34
CA GLU A 97 1.56 22.17 13.50
C GLU A 97 2.87 22.39 12.75
N GLY A 98 2.94 23.46 11.96
CA GLY A 98 4.12 23.77 11.13
C GLY A 98 4.26 22.93 9.86
N TRP A 99 3.25 22.11 9.52
CA TRP A 99 3.26 21.37 8.26
C TRP A 99 3.28 22.32 7.05
N ASP A 100 4.15 22.04 6.08
CA ASP A 100 4.23 22.83 4.84
C ASP A 100 2.95 22.63 4.01
N PRO A 101 2.14 23.68 3.78
CA PRO A 101 0.93 23.59 2.99
C PRO A 101 1.17 23.31 1.51
N GLU A 102 2.40 23.53 1.01
CA GLU A 102 2.78 23.26 -0.38
C GLU A 102 3.28 21.81 -0.58
N ALA A 103 3.50 21.07 0.52
CA ALA A 103 3.85 19.65 0.42
C ALA A 103 2.71 18.88 -0.28
N PRO A 104 3.01 17.91 -1.17
CA PRO A 104 1.99 17.19 -1.94
C PRO A 104 1.25 16.15 -1.09
N PHE A 105 0.78 16.56 0.08
CA PHE A 105 0.01 15.79 1.04
C PHE A 105 -1.37 16.39 1.25
N HIS A 106 -2.41 15.56 1.16
CA HIS A 106 -3.80 16.00 1.23
C HIS A 106 -4.49 15.29 2.41
N PHE A 107 -4.85 16.05 3.43
CA PHE A 107 -5.53 15.51 4.62
C PHE A 107 -7.04 15.53 4.39
N VAL A 108 -7.68 14.36 4.42
CA VAL A 108 -9.08 14.19 4.03
C VAL A 108 -9.83 13.36 5.06
N ASP A 109 -11.03 13.79 5.40
CA ASP A 109 -11.92 13.06 6.31
C ASP A 109 -12.80 12.06 5.53
N GLY A 110 -12.67 10.78 5.89
CA GLY A 110 -13.44 9.69 5.30
C GLY A 110 -12.80 9.07 4.04
N VAL A 111 -13.04 7.77 3.86
CA VAL A 111 -12.40 6.98 2.81
C VAL A 111 -12.96 7.26 1.42
N GLU A 112 -14.27 7.53 1.31
CA GLU A 112 -14.90 7.86 0.04
C GLU A 112 -14.37 9.19 -0.52
N ALA A 113 -14.26 10.21 0.33
CA ALA A 113 -13.69 11.50 -0.05
C ALA A 113 -12.20 11.38 -0.38
N ALA A 114 -11.47 10.54 0.34
CA ALA A 114 -10.05 10.29 0.09
C ALA A 114 -9.83 9.60 -1.27
N VAL A 115 -10.63 8.59 -1.61
CA VAL A 115 -10.57 7.92 -2.92
C VAL A 115 -10.93 8.90 -4.05
N ALA A 116 -12.00 9.69 -3.90
CA ALA A 116 -12.39 10.69 -4.89
C ALA A 116 -11.26 11.71 -5.12
N LYS A 117 -10.64 12.23 -4.04
CA LYS A 117 -9.50 13.14 -4.14
C LYS A 117 -8.29 12.50 -4.79
N ALA A 118 -7.96 11.27 -4.41
CA ALA A 118 -6.83 10.55 -5.00
C ALA A 118 -7.03 10.28 -6.49
N GLN A 119 -8.24 9.93 -6.93
CA GLN A 119 -8.56 9.73 -8.35
C GLN A 119 -8.50 11.03 -9.15
N GLU A 120 -8.92 12.15 -8.56
CA GLU A 120 -8.75 13.49 -9.17
C GLU A 120 -7.27 13.79 -9.44
N LEU A 121 -6.41 13.55 -8.45
CA LEU A 121 -4.98 13.83 -8.53
C LEU A 121 -4.22 12.86 -9.44
N ALA A 122 -4.58 11.58 -9.40
CA ALA A 122 -3.91 10.54 -10.18
C ALA A 122 -4.26 10.57 -11.69
N GLY A 123 -5.41 11.14 -12.06
CA GLY A 123 -5.91 11.07 -13.44
C GLY A 123 -6.18 9.63 -13.88
N ASP A 124 -5.42 9.15 -14.86
CA ASP A 124 -5.51 7.77 -15.36
C ASP A 124 -4.49 6.81 -14.71
N ARG A 125 -3.62 7.33 -13.85
CA ARG A 125 -2.64 6.52 -13.10
C ARG A 125 -3.31 5.76 -11.95
N VAL A 126 -2.61 4.79 -11.41
CA VAL A 126 -3.08 3.97 -10.29
C VAL A 126 -3.18 4.81 -9.01
N VAL A 127 -4.27 4.62 -8.30
CA VAL A 127 -4.43 5.01 -6.90
C VAL A 127 -4.12 3.80 -6.04
N GLU A 128 -3.01 3.82 -5.33
CA GLU A 128 -2.69 2.81 -4.34
C GLU A 128 -3.35 3.16 -3.00
N VAL A 129 -3.89 2.18 -2.31
CA VAL A 129 -4.30 2.32 -0.91
C VAL A 129 -3.51 1.35 -0.04
N ALA A 130 -2.87 1.88 1.00
CA ALA A 130 -2.12 1.07 1.94
C ALA A 130 -3.02 0.03 2.63
N ALA A 131 -2.55 -1.21 2.67
CA ALA A 131 -3.19 -2.27 3.45
C ALA A 131 -3.33 -1.87 4.93
N GLY A 132 -4.26 -2.49 5.64
CA GLY A 132 -4.59 -2.17 7.03
C GLY A 132 -5.98 -1.57 7.16
N ASP A 133 -6.20 -0.78 8.19
CA ASP A 133 -7.51 -0.24 8.53
C ASP A 133 -8.13 0.62 7.41
N VAL A 134 -7.34 1.50 6.81
CA VAL A 134 -7.83 2.35 5.70
C VAL A 134 -8.13 1.51 4.48
N GLY A 135 -7.23 0.61 4.07
CA GLY A 135 -7.46 -0.30 2.94
C GLY A 135 -8.71 -1.17 3.15
N GLY A 136 -8.90 -1.70 4.37
CA GLY A 136 -10.10 -2.46 4.72
C GLY A 136 -11.40 -1.64 4.63
N GLN A 137 -11.37 -0.39 5.07
CA GLN A 137 -12.53 0.52 4.94
C GLN A 137 -12.83 0.86 3.48
N VAL A 138 -11.81 1.11 2.64
CA VAL A 138 -11.98 1.36 1.21
C VAL A 138 -12.55 0.11 0.51
N LEU A 139 -12.08 -1.09 0.88
CA LEU A 139 -12.62 -2.36 0.40
C LEU A 139 -14.09 -2.53 0.80
N ALA A 140 -14.42 -2.27 2.07
CA ALA A 140 -15.79 -2.37 2.60
C ALA A 140 -16.75 -1.37 1.93
N ALA A 141 -16.25 -0.21 1.51
CA ALA A 141 -17.01 0.78 0.74
C ALA A 141 -17.19 0.38 -0.75
N GLY A 142 -16.63 -0.76 -1.20
CA GLY A 142 -16.71 -1.23 -2.59
C GLY A 142 -15.89 -0.41 -3.58
N LEU A 143 -14.87 0.28 -3.10
CA LEU A 143 -14.05 1.21 -3.89
C LEU A 143 -12.71 0.62 -4.35
N VAL A 144 -12.36 -0.61 -3.95
CA VAL A 144 -11.15 -1.31 -4.39
C VAL A 144 -11.44 -2.12 -5.65
N ASP A 145 -10.60 -1.98 -6.67
CA ASP A 145 -10.67 -2.77 -7.91
C ASP A 145 -9.79 -4.02 -7.85
N GLU A 146 -8.60 -3.90 -7.27
CA GLU A 146 -7.60 -4.98 -7.19
C GLU A 146 -6.97 -5.04 -5.78
N VAL A 147 -6.66 -6.25 -5.36
CA VAL A 147 -5.85 -6.53 -4.16
C VAL A 147 -4.52 -7.13 -4.61
N ARG A 148 -3.42 -6.53 -4.19
CA ARG A 148 -2.06 -7.01 -4.44
C ARG A 148 -1.38 -7.30 -3.11
N MET A 149 -0.88 -8.50 -2.96
CA MET A 149 -0.25 -8.98 -1.74
C MET A 149 1.15 -9.49 -2.04
N ASP A 150 2.15 -8.97 -1.36
CA ASP A 150 3.49 -9.53 -1.34
C ASP A 150 3.61 -10.42 -0.11
N VAL A 151 3.27 -11.70 -0.26
CA VAL A 151 3.22 -12.67 0.83
C VAL A 151 4.63 -13.11 1.20
N VAL A 152 5.05 -12.78 2.40
CA VAL A 152 6.38 -13.09 2.94
C VAL A 152 6.30 -14.34 3.83
N PRO A 153 7.26 -15.27 3.76
CA PRO A 153 7.24 -16.52 4.53
C PRO A 153 7.58 -16.29 6.02
N VAL A 154 6.68 -15.60 6.71
CA VAL A 154 6.71 -15.34 8.15
C VAL A 154 5.31 -15.48 8.73
N VAL A 155 5.22 -15.91 9.98
CA VAL A 155 3.99 -16.01 10.77
C VAL A 155 4.15 -15.09 11.98
N PHE A 156 3.23 -14.15 12.16
CA PHE A 156 3.24 -13.22 13.30
C PHE A 156 2.41 -13.71 14.48
N GLY A 157 1.33 -14.45 14.22
CA GLY A 157 0.40 -14.94 15.24
C GLY A 157 -0.57 -13.85 15.74
N SER A 158 -0.12 -12.60 15.84
CA SER A 158 -0.93 -11.43 16.20
C SER A 158 -0.34 -10.17 15.58
N GLY A 159 -1.13 -9.07 15.56
CA GLY A 159 -0.66 -7.79 15.02
C GLY A 159 -1.72 -7.05 14.20
N LYS A 160 -1.27 -6.18 13.32
CA LYS A 160 -2.11 -5.38 12.42
C LYS A 160 -2.49 -6.19 11.18
N ARG A 161 -3.79 -6.37 10.94
CA ARG A 161 -4.28 -7.19 9.83
C ARG A 161 -4.18 -6.45 8.49
N TYR A 162 -3.86 -7.20 7.43
CA TYR A 162 -3.81 -6.68 6.07
C TYR A 162 -5.14 -6.01 5.65
N PHE A 163 -6.27 -6.66 5.90
CA PHE A 163 -7.60 -6.12 5.58
C PHE A 163 -8.21 -5.27 6.68
N GLY A 164 -7.47 -4.96 7.76
CA GLY A 164 -8.02 -4.24 8.90
C GLY A 164 -9.24 -4.95 9.53
N PRO A 165 -10.14 -4.21 10.17
CA PRO A 165 -11.34 -4.76 10.79
C PRO A 165 -12.49 -4.91 9.77
N VAL A 166 -12.31 -5.75 8.75
CA VAL A 166 -13.38 -6.09 7.80
C VAL A 166 -14.38 -7.04 8.48
N HIS A 167 -15.65 -6.65 8.53
CA HIS A 167 -16.71 -7.40 9.20
C HIS A 167 -17.62 -8.18 8.25
N ALA A 168 -17.47 -8.00 6.95
CA ALA A 168 -18.27 -8.67 5.93
C ALA A 168 -17.38 -9.52 5.02
N GLN A 169 -17.97 -10.54 4.41
CA GLN A 169 -17.31 -11.34 3.40
C GLN A 169 -17.21 -10.55 2.09
N HIS A 170 -16.00 -10.48 1.53
CA HIS A 170 -15.73 -9.94 0.20
C HIS A 170 -15.16 -11.06 -0.67
N LEU A 171 -15.73 -11.25 -1.85
CA LEU A 171 -15.23 -12.24 -2.81
C LEU A 171 -14.20 -11.58 -3.73
N LEU A 172 -13.08 -12.26 -3.87
CA LEU A 172 -12.09 -11.95 -4.89
C LEU A 172 -12.25 -12.93 -6.05
N GLU A 173 -11.86 -12.51 -7.25
CA GLU A 173 -11.66 -13.42 -8.38
C GLU A 173 -10.44 -14.30 -8.12
N ASP A 174 -10.31 -15.37 -8.90
CA ASP A 174 -9.09 -16.18 -8.88
C ASP A 174 -7.86 -15.29 -9.15
N PRO A 175 -6.73 -15.55 -8.49
CA PRO A 175 -5.53 -14.74 -8.71
C PRO A 175 -5.10 -14.82 -10.18
N ASP A 176 -4.99 -13.67 -10.83
CA ASP A 176 -4.49 -13.54 -12.20
C ASP A 176 -2.97 -13.31 -12.25
N VAL A 177 -2.34 -13.12 -11.09
CA VAL A 177 -0.88 -13.13 -10.90
C VAL A 177 -0.55 -14.00 -9.69
N VAL A 178 0.37 -14.96 -9.91
CA VAL A 178 1.00 -15.80 -8.89
C VAL A 178 2.47 -15.94 -9.29
N ILE A 179 3.34 -15.13 -8.70
CA ILE A 179 4.77 -15.08 -9.07
C ILE A 179 5.61 -15.29 -7.82
N GLN A 180 6.47 -16.30 -7.84
CA GLN A 180 7.43 -16.54 -6.78
C GLN A 180 8.70 -15.73 -7.04
N GLY A 181 8.98 -14.77 -6.15
CA GLY A 181 10.28 -14.10 -6.03
C GLY A 181 11.14 -14.72 -4.94
N ASP A 182 12.27 -14.08 -4.65
CA ASP A 182 13.11 -14.47 -3.53
C ASP A 182 12.50 -13.93 -2.23
N ARG A 183 12.17 -14.84 -1.31
CA ARG A 183 11.53 -14.57 -0.02
C ARG A 183 10.15 -13.88 -0.11
N VAL A 184 9.47 -13.98 -1.24
CA VAL A 184 8.16 -13.36 -1.46
C VAL A 184 7.35 -14.15 -2.49
N LEU A 185 6.04 -14.18 -2.31
CA LEU A 185 5.07 -14.62 -3.31
C LEU A 185 4.17 -13.44 -3.67
N HIS A 186 4.29 -12.95 -4.91
CA HIS A 186 3.45 -11.88 -5.42
C HIS A 186 2.10 -12.43 -5.88
N LEU A 187 1.02 -11.91 -5.31
CA LEU A 187 -0.35 -12.26 -5.65
C LEU A 187 -1.13 -11.03 -6.09
N ARG A 188 -1.97 -11.19 -7.11
CA ARG A 188 -2.95 -10.20 -7.51
C ARG A 188 -4.30 -10.86 -7.74
N CYS A 189 -5.34 -10.29 -7.13
CA CYS A 189 -6.73 -10.69 -7.32
C CYS A 189 -7.57 -9.45 -7.65
N ARG A 190 -8.55 -9.60 -8.53
CA ARG A 190 -9.58 -8.57 -8.72
C ARG A 190 -10.67 -8.72 -7.67
N VAL A 191 -11.25 -7.62 -7.26
CA VAL A 191 -12.41 -7.63 -6.37
C VAL A 191 -13.66 -7.96 -7.20
N ARG A 192 -14.40 -8.98 -6.79
CA ARG A 192 -15.67 -9.33 -7.45
C ARG A 192 -16.74 -8.31 -7.05
N ARG A 193 -17.39 -7.71 -8.04
CA ARG A 193 -18.52 -6.78 -7.90
C ARG A 193 -19.85 -7.52 -7.94
#